data_349cddd73d11a3576b0b6af09b768cd4
#
_entry.id   349cddd73d11a3576b0b6af09b768cd4
#
_cell.length_a   1.000
_cell.length_b   1.000
_cell.length_c   1.000
_cell.angle_alpha   90.00
_cell.angle_beta   90.00
_cell.angle_gamma   90.00
#
_symmetry.space_group_name_H-M   'P 1'
#
loop_
_entity.id
_entity.type
_entity.pdbx_description
1 polymer ?
#
loop_
_entity_poly.entity_id
_entity_poly.type
_entity_poly.pdbx_seq_one_letter_code
_entity_poly.pdbx_strand_id
1 'polypeptide(L)'
;MDSNGFADETATENTNAPSSGAADGHSGPKKRRRGSRGGKNRKKPSSGSEGSSSSETGERVAQSPRPPAPSGPPRKPQVGDTRPAPVAPAAAKSESHGGGAKKKRRRGGRGKSSGGRDNGPLRDAAELDAEIIERRRGRERNGRPVGRYLMCVQVRDGVTQAAVMEGRSLIEHYVSRPADDVGQIHGNIYIGQVQNVLPGMEAAFVDISTPKNAVLYRGDVQFDGDDVETKDTARIEHILRSRQMILCQVTKNPIGAKGARLTQEVSLPGRFVVLIPNSKTYGISKRLDDSERRRLRQILDRVKPAHHGVIVRTAAEHATEHELTADMTRLLDEWAKIEEAAKGATSPKLLYREPELAVRTIREEFNAEYRGVIIDDLELFEEVRSYVGDFNPELADRVEYFDREAEPLSLFETQHVHEQLHKALDRKVWLPSGGSLIIEHTEALTVIDVNTGKNVGTSNLEQTVFQNNLEAAQEVAHQLRLRDIGGIIVIDFIDMEIKDNRRKVIDSFRQALSRDKTRTQVFDISELGLVEMTRKRIGEGLLTAFTGECPECAGRGVKVDFGLLD
;
A
#
# COMPACT_ATOMS: atom_id res chain seq x y z
N MET A 1 -14.66 -66.17 -22.66
CA MET A 1 -13.38 -66.89 -22.71
C MET A 1 -12.51 -66.15 -21.77
N ASP A 2 -12.58 -66.55 -20.57
CA ASP A 2 -11.59 -67.20 -19.69
C ASP A 2 -10.59 -66.17 -19.16
N SER A 3 -10.57 -65.88 -17.94
CA SER A 3 -10.64 -66.45 -16.59
C SER A 3 -9.30 -66.39 -15.89
N ASN A 4 -9.38 -66.13 -14.60
CA ASN A 4 -8.46 -66.44 -13.50
C ASN A 4 -7.38 -65.38 -13.17
N GLY A 5 -7.20 -64.99 -11.93
CA GLY A 5 -7.72 -65.42 -10.64
C GLY A 5 -6.60 -65.35 -9.59
N PHE A 6 -7.02 -65.09 -8.34
CA PHE A 6 -6.36 -65.44 -7.07
C PHE A 6 -5.08 -64.69 -6.64
N ALA A 7 -4.82 -64.36 -5.39
CA ALA A 7 -5.40 -64.49 -4.03
C ALA A 7 -4.49 -63.60 -3.15
N ASP A 8 -4.92 -62.84 -2.17
CA ASP A 8 -5.31 -63.09 -0.77
C ASP A 8 -4.22 -63.76 0.08
N GLU A 9 -3.89 -63.12 1.17
CA GLU A 9 -3.53 -63.65 2.51
C GLU A 9 -2.87 -62.56 3.34
N THR A 10 -3.61 -61.99 4.27
CA THR A 10 -3.74 -62.21 5.73
C THR A 10 -2.63 -61.61 6.62
N ALA A 11 -3.03 -60.66 7.36
CA ALA A 11 -3.08 -60.42 8.82
C ALA A 11 -2.05 -61.18 9.70
N THR A 12 -1.41 -60.40 10.61
CA THR A 12 -1.36 -60.80 12.03
C THR A 12 -1.10 -59.56 12.92
N GLU A 13 -1.99 -59.41 13.89
CA GLU A 13 -1.86 -58.70 15.15
C GLU A 13 -0.62 -59.14 15.93
N ASN A 14 -0.02 -58.23 16.74
CA ASN A 14 0.21 -58.61 18.15
C ASN A 14 0.36 -57.41 19.08
N THR A 15 -0.53 -57.33 19.98
CA THR A 15 -0.58 -56.73 21.29
C THR A 15 0.63 -57.05 22.15
N ASN A 16 1.13 -56.07 22.97
CA ASN A 16 1.34 -56.27 24.42
C ASN A 16 1.81 -54.98 25.11
N ALA A 17 0.98 -54.49 25.98
CA ALA A 17 1.41 -53.89 27.24
C ALA A 17 1.40 -55.00 28.32
N PRO A 18 2.13 -54.93 29.45
CA PRO A 18 1.63 -54.16 30.57
C PRO A 18 2.70 -53.60 31.57
N SER A 19 2.23 -52.63 32.31
CA SER A 19 2.17 -52.42 33.79
C SER A 19 3.44 -52.18 34.61
N SER A 20 3.35 -51.08 35.36
CA SER A 20 3.33 -50.91 36.84
C SER A 20 4.65 -50.72 37.60
N GLY A 21 4.57 -49.79 38.52
CA GLY A 21 5.38 -49.62 39.73
C GLY A 21 5.76 -48.16 39.96
N ALA A 22 4.98 -47.31 40.63
CA ALA A 22 4.87 -46.97 42.05
C ALA A 22 6.25 -46.76 42.72
N ALA A 23 6.58 -45.66 43.28
CA ALA A 23 6.17 -44.93 44.42
C ALA A 23 7.20 -43.87 44.84
N ASP A 24 6.69 -42.80 45.44
CA ASP A 24 7.22 -42.01 46.55
C ASP A 24 8.50 -41.16 46.36
N GLY A 25 8.52 -39.92 46.70
CA GLY A 25 7.99 -39.15 47.75
C GLY A 25 8.55 -37.72 47.78
N HIS A 26 7.71 -36.86 48.25
CA HIS A 26 7.91 -35.66 49.09
C HIS A 26 9.09 -34.71 48.82
N SER A 27 8.96 -33.43 48.59
CA SER A 27 8.44 -32.40 49.48
C SER A 27 8.52 -31.00 48.83
N GLY A 28 7.50 -30.26 48.80
CA GLY A 28 7.54 -28.80 48.76
C GLY A 28 7.51 -28.27 50.21
N PRO A 29 7.23 -27.04 50.50
CA PRO A 29 7.44 -25.76 49.82
C PRO A 29 8.11 -24.73 50.75
N LYS A 30 8.43 -23.49 50.35
CA LYS A 30 8.26 -22.30 51.22
C LYS A 30 8.44 -20.95 50.51
N LYS A 31 7.38 -20.19 50.58
CA LYS A 31 7.30 -18.71 50.45
C LYS A 31 8.06 -18.03 51.57
N ARG A 32 8.66 -16.85 51.30
CA ARG A 32 8.76 -15.67 52.18
C ARG A 32 9.09 -14.47 51.33
N ARG A 33 8.31 -13.49 51.15
CA ARG A 33 7.74 -12.31 51.82
C ARG A 33 8.76 -11.40 52.52
N ARG A 34 8.77 -10.14 51.99
CA ARG A 34 8.87 -8.83 52.67
C ARG A 34 10.20 -8.37 53.26
N GLY A 35 10.53 -7.10 52.92
CA GLY A 35 11.27 -6.22 53.79
C GLY A 35 11.69 -4.94 53.08
N SER A 36 10.97 -3.88 53.37
CA SER A 36 11.13 -2.49 52.98
C SER A 36 12.07 -1.74 53.93
N ARG A 37 12.43 -0.49 53.49
CA ARG A 37 13.04 0.62 54.26
C ARG A 37 14.56 0.58 54.33
N GLY A 38 15.31 1.66 54.03
CA GLY A 38 15.10 3.08 54.16
C GLY A 38 16.42 3.73 54.52
N GLY A 39 16.70 4.88 54.00
CA GLY A 39 17.32 5.89 54.82
C GLY A 39 18.77 6.35 54.58
N LYS A 40 18.87 7.54 54.03
CA LYS A 40 19.64 8.71 54.46
C LYS A 40 21.18 8.78 54.41
N ASN A 41 21.62 9.76 53.60
CA ASN A 41 22.60 10.81 53.92
C ASN A 41 23.94 10.48 54.59
N ARG A 42 25.04 10.91 53.93
CA ARG A 42 26.03 11.88 54.50
C ARG A 42 27.22 12.10 53.57
N LYS A 43 27.38 13.38 53.18
CA LYS A 43 28.50 14.33 53.31
C LYS A 43 29.96 13.88 53.06
N LYS A 44 30.58 14.74 52.21
CA LYS A 44 32.03 14.98 52.00
C LYS A 44 32.84 15.14 53.31
N PRO A 45 34.17 15.01 53.30
CA PRO A 45 35.11 16.12 53.04
C PRO A 45 36.35 15.71 52.18
N SER A 46 36.88 16.55 51.35
CA SER A 46 37.90 17.61 51.36
C SER A 46 39.26 17.26 51.95
N SER A 47 40.32 17.44 51.16
CA SER A 47 41.68 17.95 51.39
C SER A 47 42.62 17.35 50.34
N GLY A 48 43.52 17.97 49.69
CA GLY A 48 44.21 19.22 49.83
C GLY A 48 45.56 19.08 49.17
N SER A 49 46.01 20.16 48.62
CA SER A 49 47.36 20.74 48.47
C SER A 49 48.30 20.09 47.47
N GLU A 50 48.88 20.83 46.69
CA GLU A 50 49.94 21.82 46.50
C GLU A 50 50.74 21.46 45.22
N GLY A 51 51.30 22.23 44.42
CA GLY A 51 51.69 23.59 44.42
C GLY A 51 52.58 23.96 43.23
N SER A 52 52.77 25.27 43.07
CA SER A 52 53.85 26.00 42.40
C SER A 52 53.80 26.14 40.87
N SER A 53 53.51 27.27 40.36
CA SER A 53 54.21 28.56 40.17
C SER A 53 55.01 28.65 38.86
N SER A 54 54.64 29.63 38.04
CA SER A 54 55.45 30.78 37.54
C SER A 54 54.70 31.51 36.40
N SER A 55 54.33 32.73 36.62
CA SER A 55 54.56 34.00 36.00
C SER A 55 54.88 34.04 34.50
N GLU A 56 54.13 34.84 33.73
CA GLU A 56 54.41 36.25 33.40
C GLU A 56 53.35 36.84 32.44
N THR A 57 52.96 38.04 32.83
CA THR A 57 52.67 39.28 32.09
C THR A 57 51.99 39.26 30.71
N GLY A 58 50.84 39.81 30.58
CA GLY A 58 50.59 41.18 30.15
C GLY A 58 49.67 41.23 28.95
N GLU A 59 48.56 41.85 29.06
CA GLU A 59 47.92 42.89 28.25
C GLU A 59 46.42 42.85 28.28
N ARG A 60 45.81 43.86 28.80
CA ARG A 60 44.37 44.13 28.81
C ARG A 60 43.94 44.64 27.45
N VAL A 61 42.98 43.93 26.83
CA VAL A 61 42.10 44.49 25.81
C VAL A 61 40.65 44.30 26.27
N ALA A 62 39.90 45.41 26.19
CA ALA A 62 38.54 45.56 26.69
C ALA A 62 37.57 44.63 26.00
N GLN A 63 36.77 43.90 26.79
CA GLN A 63 35.67 43.06 26.30
C GLN A 63 34.36 43.87 26.29
N SER A 64 33.75 43.96 25.10
CA SER A 64 32.35 44.32 24.90
C SER A 64 31.40 43.21 25.35
N PRO A 65 30.18 43.50 25.80
CA PRO A 65 29.30 42.54 26.44
C PRO A 65 28.72 41.50 25.44
N ARG A 66 28.76 40.23 25.81
CA ARG A 66 28.15 39.11 25.10
C ARG A 66 26.62 39.22 25.13
N PRO A 67 25.93 38.92 24.02
CA PRO A 67 24.47 38.72 24.04
C PRO A 67 24.07 37.43 24.78
N PRO A 68 22.87 37.35 25.34
CA PRO A 68 22.40 36.19 26.11
C PRO A 68 22.24 34.96 25.21
N ALA A 69 22.53 33.77 25.75
CA ALA A 69 22.45 32.49 25.10
C ALA A 69 21.01 32.16 24.66
N PRO A 70 20.81 31.48 23.52
CA PRO A 70 19.47 31.06 23.08
C PRO A 70 18.93 29.96 23.99
N SER A 71 17.67 30.13 24.40
CA SER A 71 16.88 29.15 25.12
C SER A 71 16.72 27.89 24.29
N GLY A 72 16.89 26.72 24.90
CA GLY A 72 16.84 25.40 24.28
C GLY A 72 15.56 25.10 23.54
N PRO A 73 15.55 24.00 22.74
CA PRO A 73 14.45 23.69 21.84
C PRO A 73 13.13 23.42 22.57
N PRO A 74 11.98 23.75 21.94
CA PRO A 74 10.66 23.56 22.57
C PRO A 74 10.37 22.07 22.81
N ARG A 75 9.89 21.76 24.00
CA ARG A 75 9.47 20.39 24.38
C ARG A 75 8.29 19.96 23.52
N LYS A 76 8.29 18.72 23.08
CA LYS A 76 7.16 18.09 22.40
C LYS A 76 5.94 18.05 23.33
N PRO A 77 4.70 18.30 22.84
CA PRO A 77 3.50 18.25 23.67
C PRO A 77 3.23 16.83 24.16
N GLN A 78 2.91 16.71 25.44
CA GLN A 78 2.43 15.47 26.06
C GLN A 78 0.91 15.42 26.00
N VAL A 79 0.37 14.20 25.96
CA VAL A 79 -1.08 13.94 25.92
C VAL A 79 -1.74 14.59 27.16
N GLY A 80 -2.65 15.55 26.92
CA GLY A 80 -3.35 16.29 27.96
C GLY A 80 -3.12 17.82 27.98
N ASP A 81 -2.37 18.37 27.03
CA ASP A 81 -2.08 19.82 26.97
C ASP A 81 -3.17 20.57 26.16
N THR A 82 -4.03 21.32 26.86
CA THR A 82 -5.21 22.03 26.31
C THR A 82 -4.92 23.48 25.91
N ARG A 83 -3.69 23.84 25.54
CA ARG A 83 -3.37 25.20 25.10
C ARG A 83 -3.63 25.39 23.62
N PRO A 84 -4.28 26.51 23.19
CA PRO A 84 -4.47 26.81 21.77
C PRO A 84 -3.15 27.12 21.07
N ALA A 85 -3.07 26.74 19.78
CA ALA A 85 -1.89 26.97 18.95
C ALA A 85 -1.58 28.47 18.77
N PRO A 86 -0.30 28.86 18.74
CA PRO A 86 0.07 30.25 18.51
C PRO A 86 -0.29 30.72 17.10
N VAL A 87 -0.94 31.87 17.04
CA VAL A 87 -1.33 32.57 15.78
C VAL A 87 -0.07 33.18 15.16
N ALA A 88 0.15 32.90 13.88
CA ALA A 88 1.26 33.48 13.12
C ALA A 88 1.09 35.02 12.99
N PRO A 89 2.14 35.83 13.13
CA PRO A 89 2.05 37.29 13.00
C PRO A 89 1.82 37.67 11.54
N ALA A 90 0.85 38.57 11.34
CA ALA A 90 0.54 39.18 10.06
C ALA A 90 1.74 40.03 9.53
N ALA A 91 2.02 39.85 8.23
CA ALA A 91 3.08 40.60 7.55
C ALA A 91 2.76 42.12 7.52
N ALA A 92 3.69 42.89 8.04
CA ALA A 92 3.64 44.35 8.00
C ALA A 92 3.89 44.88 6.58
N LYS A 93 3.00 45.76 6.11
CA LYS A 93 3.13 46.52 4.89
C LYS A 93 4.23 47.59 5.11
N SER A 94 5.26 47.57 4.31
CA SER A 94 6.21 48.68 4.20
C SER A 94 5.78 49.63 3.08
N GLU A 95 5.39 50.82 3.44
CA GLU A 95 5.30 51.99 2.52
C GLU A 95 6.70 52.52 2.24
N SER A 96 7.04 52.73 0.98
CA SER A 96 8.17 53.55 0.60
C SER A 96 7.75 54.56 -0.45
N HIS A 97 7.97 55.79 -0.06
CA HIS A 97 7.83 57.01 -0.88
C HIS A 97 8.99 57.18 -1.86
N GLY A 98 8.64 57.64 -3.06
CA GLY A 98 9.22 58.79 -3.69
C GLY A 98 10.19 58.62 -4.83
N GLY A 99 9.84 59.16 -5.99
CA GLY A 99 10.73 59.95 -6.82
C GLY A 99 11.02 59.47 -8.25
N GLY A 100 10.24 59.88 -9.18
CA GLY A 100 10.53 60.61 -10.42
C GLY A 100 11.47 60.01 -11.50
N ALA A 101 10.93 59.76 -12.67
CA ALA A 101 11.27 60.46 -13.93
C ALA A 101 10.67 59.73 -15.17
N LYS A 102 10.07 60.53 -15.99
CA LYS A 102 9.38 60.22 -17.26
C LYS A 102 10.33 59.70 -18.34
N LYS A 103 9.89 58.65 -19.10
CA LYS A 103 10.07 58.58 -20.57
C LYS A 103 8.95 57.80 -21.23
N LYS A 104 8.23 58.51 -22.09
CA LYS A 104 7.18 57.99 -22.99
C LYS A 104 7.78 57.09 -24.06
N ARG A 105 7.13 55.92 -24.34
CA ARG A 105 6.95 55.48 -25.72
C ARG A 105 5.68 54.61 -25.86
N ARG A 106 4.99 54.86 -26.94
CA ARG A 106 3.63 54.54 -27.37
C ARG A 106 3.46 53.09 -27.88
N ARG A 107 2.18 52.67 -27.80
CA ARG A 107 1.40 51.70 -28.62
C ARG A 107 1.62 50.22 -28.24
N GLY A 108 0.60 49.44 -28.05
CA GLY A 108 -0.81 49.41 -28.41
C GLY A 108 -1.40 48.10 -27.91
N GLY A 109 -2.71 48.00 -27.81
CA GLY A 109 -3.39 46.72 -27.67
C GLY A 109 -4.17 46.59 -26.35
N ARG A 110 -5.41 46.95 -26.40
CA ARG A 110 -6.49 46.65 -25.46
C ARG A 110 -6.61 45.15 -25.20
N GLY A 111 -6.76 44.78 -23.96
CA GLY A 111 -7.30 43.51 -23.52
C GLY A 111 -7.75 43.65 -22.08
N LYS A 112 -8.95 44.18 -21.88
CA LYS A 112 -9.70 44.08 -20.63
C LYS A 112 -10.11 42.60 -20.49
N SER A 113 -9.57 41.85 -19.53
CA SER A 113 -10.23 40.66 -19.04
C SER A 113 -11.05 41.05 -17.79
N SER A 114 -12.30 41.38 -18.03
CA SER A 114 -13.33 41.35 -17.01
C SER A 114 -13.59 39.89 -16.66
N GLY A 115 -13.56 39.55 -15.37
CA GLY A 115 -14.07 38.27 -14.88
C GLY A 115 -15.59 38.18 -15.14
N GLY A 116 -15.95 37.68 -16.31
CA GLY A 116 -17.27 37.22 -16.65
C GLY A 116 -17.34 35.74 -16.24
N ARG A 117 -18.29 35.41 -15.39
CA ARG A 117 -18.80 34.05 -15.28
C ARG A 117 -19.31 33.69 -16.68
N ASP A 118 -18.58 32.84 -17.37
CA ASP A 118 -18.99 32.28 -18.65
C ASP A 118 -20.11 31.27 -18.37
N ASN A 119 -21.37 31.77 -18.38
CA ASN A 119 -22.57 30.98 -18.58
C ASN A 119 -22.72 30.75 -20.10
N GLY A 120 -21.75 30.09 -20.71
CA GLY A 120 -21.97 29.52 -22.02
C GLY A 120 -23.06 28.44 -21.93
N PRO A 121 -23.84 28.22 -23.00
CA PRO A 121 -24.84 27.15 -22.99
C PRO A 121 -24.15 25.84 -22.61
N LEU A 122 -24.76 25.14 -21.65
CA LEU A 122 -24.32 23.80 -21.22
C LEU A 122 -24.19 22.95 -22.49
N ARG A 123 -22.94 22.62 -22.87
CA ARG A 123 -22.70 21.63 -23.92
C ARG A 123 -23.44 20.37 -23.53
N ASP A 124 -24.13 19.79 -24.49
CA ASP A 124 -24.87 18.56 -24.27
C ASP A 124 -23.89 17.48 -23.72
N ALA A 125 -24.29 16.75 -22.68
CA ALA A 125 -23.46 15.73 -22.07
C ALA A 125 -22.99 14.69 -23.11
N ALA A 126 -23.85 14.40 -24.11
CA ALA A 126 -23.56 13.53 -25.22
C ALA A 126 -22.44 14.06 -26.15
N GLU A 127 -22.35 15.40 -26.37
CA GLU A 127 -21.27 15.99 -27.15
C GLU A 127 -19.93 15.93 -26.40
N LEU A 128 -19.94 16.16 -25.09
CA LEU A 128 -18.76 16.03 -24.24
C LEU A 128 -18.26 14.60 -24.16
N ASP A 129 -19.17 13.65 -24.03
CA ASP A 129 -18.84 12.22 -24.00
C ASP A 129 -18.27 11.77 -25.36
N ALA A 130 -18.83 12.21 -26.49
CA ALA A 130 -18.29 11.93 -27.82
C ALA A 130 -16.87 12.49 -28.03
N GLU A 131 -16.59 13.71 -27.55
CA GLU A 131 -15.25 14.33 -27.62
C GLU A 131 -14.23 13.55 -26.75
N ILE A 132 -14.65 13.05 -25.59
CA ILE A 132 -13.83 12.24 -24.70
C ILE A 132 -13.54 10.87 -25.33
N ILE A 133 -14.54 10.22 -25.89
CA ILE A 133 -14.42 8.94 -26.60
C ILE A 133 -13.45 9.08 -27.79
N GLU A 134 -13.57 10.14 -28.58
CA GLU A 134 -12.67 10.39 -29.71
C GLU A 134 -11.23 10.64 -29.26
N ARG A 135 -11.00 11.36 -28.15
CA ARG A 135 -9.66 11.49 -27.54
C ARG A 135 -9.09 10.17 -27.04
N ARG A 136 -9.95 9.27 -26.54
CA ARG A 136 -9.56 7.95 -26.03
C ARG A 136 -9.33 6.93 -27.13
N ARG A 137 -9.86 7.15 -28.34
CA ARG A 137 -9.65 6.29 -29.51
C ARG A 137 -8.20 6.05 -29.85
N GLY A 138 -7.30 6.38 -28.99
CA GLY A 138 -5.94 5.93 -28.91
C GLY A 138 -5.21 5.87 -30.25
N ARG A 139 -3.93 6.03 -30.23
CA ARG A 139 -3.11 5.84 -31.45
C ARG A 139 -3.15 4.38 -31.83
N GLU A 140 -3.80 4.06 -32.91
CA GLU A 140 -3.71 2.75 -33.56
C GLU A 140 -2.51 2.71 -34.49
N ARG A 141 -1.77 1.62 -34.49
CA ARG A 141 -0.73 1.31 -35.44
C ARG A 141 -1.03 -0.05 -36.06
N ASN A 142 -1.32 -0.08 -37.36
CA ASN A 142 -1.69 -1.30 -38.10
C ASN A 142 -2.96 -1.98 -37.54
N GLY A 143 -3.97 -1.20 -37.17
CA GLY A 143 -5.25 -1.74 -36.65
C GLY A 143 -5.19 -2.34 -35.24
N ARG A 144 -4.08 -2.12 -34.54
CA ARG A 144 -3.94 -2.54 -33.12
C ARG A 144 -3.77 -1.32 -32.22
N PRO A 145 -4.42 -1.29 -31.05
CA PRO A 145 -4.27 -0.21 -30.08
C PRO A 145 -2.82 -0.07 -29.64
N VAL A 146 -2.28 1.15 -29.69
CA VAL A 146 -0.94 1.45 -29.18
C VAL A 146 -1.06 1.83 -27.71
N GLY A 147 -1.19 0.83 -26.83
CA GLY A 147 -1.08 1.01 -25.40
C GLY A 147 0.36 0.81 -24.93
N ARG A 148 0.69 1.44 -23.80
CA ARG A 148 2.01 1.31 -23.14
C ARG A 148 2.14 -0.01 -22.42
N TYR A 149 1.02 -0.48 -21.81
CA TYR A 149 0.98 -1.64 -20.93
C TYR A 149 0.30 -2.85 -21.58
N LEU A 150 0.70 -4.03 -21.17
CA LEU A 150 0.05 -5.30 -21.45
C LEU A 150 -0.12 -6.05 -20.14
N MET A 151 -1.29 -6.62 -19.90
CA MET A 151 -1.51 -7.55 -18.80
C MET A 151 -1.57 -8.97 -19.34
N CYS A 152 -0.85 -9.89 -18.71
CA CYS A 152 -0.89 -11.32 -19.01
C CYS A 152 -1.40 -12.04 -17.77
N VAL A 153 -2.47 -12.81 -17.91
CA VAL A 153 -3.08 -13.59 -16.83
C VAL A 153 -2.95 -15.06 -17.17
N GLN A 154 -2.26 -15.80 -16.31
CA GLN A 154 -2.02 -17.23 -16.46
C GLN A 154 -2.62 -17.99 -15.29
N VAL A 155 -3.36 -19.06 -15.58
CA VAL A 155 -3.93 -19.97 -14.59
C VAL A 155 -3.28 -21.34 -14.72
N ARG A 156 -2.67 -21.86 -13.64
CA ARG A 156 -2.05 -23.18 -13.56
C ARG A 156 -2.36 -23.81 -12.20
N ASP A 157 -2.88 -25.02 -12.21
CA ASP A 157 -3.19 -25.79 -11.00
C ASP A 157 -4.04 -25.02 -9.98
N GLY A 158 -4.98 -24.20 -10.49
CA GLY A 158 -5.81 -23.32 -9.68
C GLY A 158 -5.10 -22.05 -9.17
N VAL A 159 -3.80 -21.87 -9.45
CA VAL A 159 -3.06 -20.63 -9.12
C VAL A 159 -3.22 -19.63 -10.25
N THR A 160 -3.79 -18.48 -9.94
CA THR A 160 -3.93 -17.36 -10.87
C THR A 160 -2.77 -16.40 -10.69
N GLN A 161 -2.08 -16.09 -11.78
CA GLN A 161 -0.97 -15.14 -11.81
C GLN A 161 -1.28 -14.04 -12.83
N ALA A 162 -1.09 -12.79 -12.44
CA ALA A 162 -1.25 -11.63 -13.32
C ALA A 162 0.08 -10.85 -13.40
N ALA A 163 0.58 -10.68 -14.61
CA ALA A 163 1.82 -9.96 -14.91
C ALA A 163 1.50 -8.69 -15.71
N VAL A 164 1.99 -7.55 -15.25
CA VAL A 164 1.86 -6.26 -15.95
C VAL A 164 3.19 -5.92 -16.62
N MET A 165 3.14 -5.74 -17.94
CA MET A 165 4.30 -5.43 -18.76
C MET A 165 4.25 -3.98 -19.23
N GLU A 166 5.37 -3.26 -19.16
CA GLU A 166 5.60 -1.98 -19.85
C GLU A 166 6.52 -2.22 -21.05
N GLY A 167 5.95 -2.25 -22.23
CA GLY A 167 6.67 -2.70 -23.42
C GLY A 167 7.07 -4.18 -23.33
N ARG A 168 8.33 -4.46 -23.07
CA ARG A 168 8.88 -5.80 -22.85
C ARG A 168 9.30 -6.04 -21.39
N SER A 169 9.26 -5.04 -20.55
CA SER A 169 9.70 -5.10 -19.17
C SER A 169 8.55 -5.49 -18.24
N LEU A 170 8.74 -6.48 -17.42
CA LEU A 170 7.81 -6.84 -16.34
C LEU A 170 7.91 -5.80 -15.22
N ILE A 171 6.79 -5.19 -14.85
CA ILE A 171 6.76 -4.09 -13.87
C ILE A 171 5.97 -4.39 -12.61
N GLU A 172 5.00 -5.31 -12.70
CA GLU A 172 4.20 -5.75 -11.55
C GLU A 172 3.82 -7.22 -11.74
N HIS A 173 3.74 -7.96 -10.65
CA HIS A 173 3.31 -9.36 -10.65
C HIS A 173 2.47 -9.65 -9.42
N TYR A 174 1.38 -10.35 -9.62
CA TYR A 174 0.41 -10.72 -8.59
C TYR A 174 0.15 -12.22 -8.65
N VAL A 175 -0.04 -12.85 -7.48
CA VAL A 175 -0.34 -14.28 -7.35
C VAL A 175 -1.54 -14.46 -6.44
N SER A 176 -2.47 -15.33 -6.82
CA SER A 176 -3.54 -15.85 -5.97
C SER A 176 -3.53 -17.37 -6.00
N ARG A 177 -3.59 -18.00 -4.84
CA ARG A 177 -3.65 -19.45 -4.68
C ARG A 177 -4.96 -19.84 -4.00
N PRO A 178 -5.54 -21.01 -4.31
CA PRO A 178 -6.75 -21.47 -3.63
C PRO A 178 -6.60 -21.57 -2.11
N ALA A 179 -5.40 -21.88 -1.63
CA ALA A 179 -5.11 -21.91 -0.19
C ALA A 179 -5.15 -20.51 0.46
N ASP A 180 -4.85 -19.47 -0.32
CA ASP A 180 -4.87 -18.09 0.15
C ASP A 180 -6.31 -17.56 0.23
N ASP A 181 -7.23 -18.07 -0.59
CA ASP A 181 -8.63 -17.63 -0.64
C ASP A 181 -9.37 -17.83 0.69
N VAL A 182 -8.99 -18.84 1.47
CA VAL A 182 -9.54 -19.06 2.82
C VAL A 182 -9.08 -17.97 3.80
N GLY A 183 -7.90 -17.41 3.60
CA GLY A 183 -7.30 -16.33 4.40
C GLY A 183 -7.51 -14.94 3.83
N GLN A 184 -7.63 -14.80 2.52
CA GLN A 184 -7.79 -13.52 1.83
C GLN A 184 -9.25 -13.12 1.68
N ILE A 185 -9.90 -12.82 2.80
CA ILE A 185 -11.30 -12.42 2.87
C ILE A 185 -11.49 -10.91 2.92
N HIS A 186 -10.44 -10.11 2.69
CA HIS A 186 -10.51 -8.65 2.63
C HIS A 186 -11.51 -8.20 1.55
N GLY A 187 -12.41 -7.30 1.92
CA GLY A 187 -13.48 -6.81 1.04
C GLY A 187 -14.78 -7.61 1.14
N ASN A 188 -14.75 -8.87 1.57
CA ASN A 188 -15.94 -9.69 1.74
C ASN A 188 -16.90 -9.07 2.75
N ILE A 189 -18.20 -9.18 2.46
CA ILE A 189 -19.28 -8.68 3.33
C ILE A 189 -20.03 -9.86 3.92
N TYR A 190 -20.22 -9.79 5.22
CA TYR A 190 -20.88 -10.82 6.01
C TYR A 190 -22.04 -10.24 6.80
N ILE A 191 -23.05 -11.06 7.06
CA ILE A 191 -23.85 -10.89 8.25
C ILE A 191 -23.16 -11.68 9.37
N GLY A 192 -22.73 -10.99 10.43
CA GLY A 192 -22.01 -11.59 11.55
C GLY A 192 -22.83 -11.50 12.84
N GLN A 193 -22.54 -12.38 13.80
CA GLN A 193 -23.13 -12.35 15.13
C GLN A 193 -22.13 -11.89 16.17
N VAL A 194 -22.47 -10.86 16.92
CA VAL A 194 -21.65 -10.38 18.04
C VAL A 194 -21.59 -11.45 19.12
N GLN A 195 -20.41 -11.99 19.38
CA GLN A 195 -20.19 -12.98 20.43
C GLN A 195 -19.97 -12.31 21.79
N ASN A 196 -18.95 -11.46 21.86
CA ASN A 196 -18.58 -10.76 23.09
C ASN A 196 -18.30 -9.29 22.79
N VAL A 197 -18.75 -8.41 23.71
CA VAL A 197 -18.37 -7.00 23.73
C VAL A 197 -17.35 -6.80 24.85
N LEU A 198 -16.24 -6.13 24.54
CA LEU A 198 -15.11 -5.91 25.42
C LEU A 198 -14.93 -4.41 25.71
N PRO A 199 -15.58 -3.87 26.74
CA PRO A 199 -15.55 -2.43 27.02
C PRO A 199 -14.15 -1.87 27.25
N GLY A 200 -13.28 -2.64 27.89
CA GLY A 200 -11.90 -2.23 28.19
C GLY A 200 -10.99 -2.13 26.97
N MET A 201 -11.39 -2.72 25.82
CA MET A 201 -10.66 -2.69 24.55
C MET A 201 -11.39 -1.85 23.51
N GLU A 202 -12.57 -1.32 23.81
CA GLU A 202 -13.46 -0.65 22.86
C GLU A 202 -13.64 -1.47 21.56
N ALA A 203 -13.87 -2.79 21.72
CA ALA A 203 -13.96 -3.75 20.64
C ALA A 203 -15.03 -4.82 20.91
N ALA A 204 -15.50 -5.47 19.85
CA ALA A 204 -16.37 -6.64 19.91
C ALA A 204 -15.79 -7.79 19.08
N PHE A 205 -15.91 -9.01 19.57
CA PHE A 205 -15.68 -10.21 18.79
C PHE A 205 -16.96 -10.60 18.05
N VAL A 206 -16.83 -10.85 16.76
CA VAL A 206 -17.94 -11.15 15.85
C VAL A 206 -17.65 -12.47 15.14
N ASP A 207 -18.59 -13.38 15.21
CA ASP A 207 -18.59 -14.59 14.40
C ASP A 207 -19.10 -14.25 13.00
N ILE A 208 -18.29 -14.54 11.99
CA ILE A 208 -18.60 -14.36 10.57
C ILE A 208 -18.58 -15.68 9.80
N SER A 209 -18.78 -16.81 10.48
CA SER A 209 -18.67 -18.18 9.93
C SER A 209 -17.26 -18.52 9.40
N THR A 210 -16.23 -17.95 10.01
CA THR A 210 -14.83 -18.31 9.77
C THR A 210 -14.27 -19.03 11.01
N PRO A 211 -13.16 -19.81 10.88
CA PRO A 211 -12.60 -20.58 12.00
C PRO A 211 -12.22 -19.71 13.24
N LYS A 212 -12.01 -18.41 13.04
CA LYS A 212 -11.66 -17.47 14.10
C LYS A 212 -12.64 -16.30 14.10
N ASN A 213 -13.09 -15.90 15.29
CA ASN A 213 -13.90 -14.71 15.46
C ASN A 213 -13.13 -13.48 14.96
N ALA A 214 -13.82 -12.64 14.23
CA ALA A 214 -13.31 -11.37 13.75
C ALA A 214 -13.45 -10.28 14.82
N VAL A 215 -12.75 -9.15 14.65
CA VAL A 215 -12.73 -8.04 15.62
C VAL A 215 -13.31 -6.78 14.96
N LEU A 216 -14.30 -6.20 15.63
CA LEU A 216 -14.89 -4.90 15.28
C LEU A 216 -14.54 -3.88 16.36
N TYR A 217 -13.83 -2.82 16.00
CA TYR A 217 -13.51 -1.74 16.92
C TYR A 217 -14.59 -0.67 16.93
N ARG A 218 -14.74 0.05 18.03
CA ARG A 218 -15.72 1.14 18.19
C ARG A 218 -15.67 2.16 17.03
N GLY A 219 -14.48 2.56 16.62
CA GLY A 219 -14.31 3.53 15.52
C GLY A 219 -14.78 3.06 14.15
N ASP A 220 -15.01 1.75 13.99
CA ASP A 220 -15.47 1.11 12.75
C ASP A 220 -16.96 0.70 12.84
N VAL A 221 -17.67 1.08 13.93
CA VAL A 221 -19.12 0.82 14.15
C VAL A 221 -19.93 1.98 13.57
N GLN A 222 -20.94 1.69 12.77
CA GLN A 222 -21.96 2.65 12.37
C GLN A 222 -23.12 2.64 13.39
N PHE A 223 -23.52 3.80 13.86
CA PHE A 223 -24.71 3.98 14.70
C PHE A 223 -25.45 5.25 14.29
N ASP A 224 -26.78 5.21 14.34
CA ASP A 224 -27.61 6.36 14.11
C ASP A 224 -27.49 7.33 15.29
N GLY A 225 -27.20 8.60 14.97
CA GLY A 225 -26.97 9.61 15.98
C GLY A 225 -28.20 9.99 16.78
N ASP A 226 -29.36 9.45 16.43
CA ASP A 226 -30.62 9.66 17.14
C ASP A 226 -30.78 8.68 18.32
N ASP A 227 -30.03 7.57 18.32
CA ASP A 227 -30.05 6.56 19.38
C ASP A 227 -29.11 6.85 20.57
N VAL A 228 -28.22 7.86 20.45
CA VAL A 228 -27.21 8.17 21.49
C VAL A 228 -27.06 9.67 21.66
N GLU A 229 -27.30 10.16 22.87
CA GLU A 229 -27.30 11.61 23.21
C GLU A 229 -25.97 12.36 22.95
N THR A 230 -24.84 11.65 22.72
CA THR A 230 -23.54 12.26 22.38
C THR A 230 -22.72 11.38 21.44
N LYS A 231 -22.55 11.79 20.18
CA LYS A 231 -21.87 11.02 19.10
C LYS A 231 -20.40 10.65 19.39
N ASP A 232 -19.69 11.42 20.19
CA ASP A 232 -18.25 11.26 20.42
C ASP A 232 -17.90 10.44 21.66
N THR A 233 -18.85 10.10 22.51
CA THR A 233 -18.62 9.46 23.81
C THR A 233 -19.35 8.15 24.04
N ALA A 234 -20.13 7.68 23.07
CA ALA A 234 -20.83 6.40 23.22
C ALA A 234 -19.83 5.24 23.29
N ARG A 235 -19.82 4.53 24.42
CA ARG A 235 -18.98 3.34 24.62
C ARG A 235 -19.56 2.16 23.84
N ILE A 236 -18.70 1.23 23.42
CA ILE A 236 -19.10 0.10 22.56
C ILE A 236 -20.21 -0.76 23.16
N GLU A 237 -20.25 -0.93 24.49
CA GLU A 237 -21.29 -1.69 25.20
C GLU A 237 -22.68 -1.04 25.17
N HIS A 238 -22.76 0.24 24.80
CA HIS A 238 -24.04 0.94 24.60
C HIS A 238 -24.55 0.80 23.17
N ILE A 239 -23.65 0.49 22.21
CA ILE A 239 -23.95 0.40 20.78
C ILE A 239 -24.22 -1.05 20.36
N LEU A 240 -23.42 -2.00 20.85
CA LEU A 240 -23.49 -3.42 20.46
C LEU A 240 -23.91 -4.30 21.64
N ARG A 241 -24.72 -5.30 21.34
CA ARG A 241 -25.18 -6.31 22.29
C ARG A 241 -24.73 -7.71 21.86
N SER A 242 -24.42 -8.57 22.83
CA SER A 242 -24.13 -9.99 22.54
C SER A 242 -25.32 -10.63 21.82
N ARG A 243 -25.04 -11.51 20.88
CA ARG A 243 -25.97 -12.19 19.95
C ARG A 243 -26.66 -11.27 18.94
N GLN A 244 -26.31 -9.99 18.86
CA GLN A 244 -26.81 -9.09 17.83
C GLN A 244 -26.25 -9.49 16.47
N MET A 245 -27.12 -9.56 15.45
CA MET A 245 -26.71 -9.74 14.06
C MET A 245 -26.35 -8.37 13.48
N ILE A 246 -25.19 -8.28 12.83
CA ILE A 246 -24.69 -7.04 12.22
C ILE A 246 -24.17 -7.29 10.82
N LEU A 247 -24.43 -6.36 9.94
CA LEU A 247 -23.79 -6.31 8.62
C LEU A 247 -22.38 -5.73 8.80
N CYS A 248 -21.36 -6.40 8.26
CA CYS A 248 -19.98 -6.00 8.39
C CYS A 248 -19.14 -6.41 7.19
N GLN A 249 -18.08 -5.66 6.94
CA GLN A 249 -17.10 -5.91 5.88
C GLN A 249 -15.72 -6.12 6.49
N VAL A 250 -14.95 -7.03 5.89
CA VAL A 250 -13.56 -7.29 6.30
C VAL A 250 -12.64 -6.22 5.74
N THR A 251 -11.92 -5.53 6.62
CA THR A 251 -10.93 -4.48 6.27
C THR A 251 -9.48 -4.96 6.36
N LYS A 252 -9.24 -6.06 7.08
CA LYS A 252 -7.92 -6.71 7.13
C LYS A 252 -8.11 -8.21 7.30
N ASN A 253 -7.30 -8.96 6.57
CA ASN A 253 -7.26 -10.41 6.68
C ASN A 253 -6.86 -10.89 8.09
N PRO A 254 -7.26 -12.10 8.50
CA PRO A 254 -6.72 -12.72 9.69
C PRO A 254 -5.22 -12.97 9.53
N ILE A 255 -4.44 -12.78 10.59
CA ILE A 255 -2.98 -12.99 10.58
C ILE A 255 -2.59 -13.81 11.81
N GLY A 256 -1.99 -14.97 11.61
CA GLY A 256 -1.55 -15.86 12.69
C GLY A 256 -2.70 -16.17 13.66
N ALA A 257 -2.55 -15.84 14.93
CA ALA A 257 -3.58 -16.05 15.97
C ALA A 257 -4.70 -14.99 15.96
N LYS A 258 -4.53 -13.87 15.22
CA LYS A 258 -5.50 -12.76 15.20
C LYS A 258 -6.59 -13.00 14.16
N GLY A 259 -7.85 -12.80 14.54
CA GLY A 259 -8.99 -12.79 13.64
C GLY A 259 -8.99 -11.57 12.71
N ALA A 260 -9.84 -11.62 11.67
CA ALA A 260 -10.03 -10.53 10.72
C ALA A 260 -10.50 -9.24 11.41
N ARG A 261 -10.18 -8.08 10.83
CA ARG A 261 -10.73 -6.78 11.28
C ARG A 261 -11.95 -6.43 10.45
N LEU A 262 -12.99 -5.99 11.12
CA LEU A 262 -14.26 -5.62 10.51
C LEU A 262 -14.50 -4.10 10.55
N THR A 263 -15.39 -3.66 9.66
CA THR A 263 -16.08 -2.36 9.71
C THR A 263 -17.55 -2.55 9.39
N GLN A 264 -18.42 -1.69 9.93
CA GLN A 264 -19.82 -1.60 9.52
C GLN A 264 -20.01 -0.59 8.38
N GLU A 265 -19.05 0.31 8.14
CA GLU A 265 -19.09 1.18 6.97
C GLU A 265 -18.70 0.38 5.72
N VAL A 266 -19.70 -0.25 5.10
CA VAL A 266 -19.53 -1.05 3.88
C VAL A 266 -19.11 -0.16 2.73
N SER A 267 -18.16 -0.63 1.93
CA SER A 267 -17.71 0.02 0.71
C SER A 267 -17.68 -0.98 -0.45
N LEU A 268 -18.34 -0.64 -1.55
CA LEU A 268 -18.36 -1.44 -2.77
C LEU A 268 -17.51 -0.72 -3.83
N PRO A 269 -16.30 -1.22 -4.14
CA PRO A 269 -15.44 -0.60 -5.11
C PRO A 269 -15.87 -0.96 -6.54
N GLY A 270 -16.29 0.06 -7.28
CA GLY A 270 -16.45 0.01 -8.73
C GLY A 270 -15.15 0.36 -9.47
N ARG A 271 -15.26 0.52 -10.76
CA ARG A 271 -14.15 0.97 -11.62
C ARG A 271 -13.81 2.43 -11.35
N PHE A 272 -14.80 3.29 -11.43
CA PHE A 272 -14.67 4.75 -11.37
C PHE A 272 -15.07 5.32 -10.03
N VAL A 273 -15.98 4.66 -9.35
CA VAL A 273 -16.53 5.11 -8.07
C VAL A 273 -16.47 4.02 -7.01
N VAL A 274 -16.47 4.43 -5.75
CA VAL A 274 -16.71 3.54 -4.61
C VAL A 274 -18.04 3.97 -4.01
N LEU A 275 -18.99 3.04 -3.95
CA LEU A 275 -20.27 3.25 -3.28
C LEU A 275 -20.12 2.94 -1.79
N ILE A 276 -20.59 3.86 -0.95
CA ILE A 276 -20.64 3.70 0.51
C ILE A 276 -22.11 3.76 0.92
N PRO A 277 -22.77 2.61 1.04
CA PRO A 277 -24.19 2.56 1.37
C PRO A 277 -24.50 3.25 2.70
N ASN A 278 -25.66 3.92 2.75
CA ASN A 278 -26.18 4.58 3.95
C ASN A 278 -25.20 5.58 4.60
N SER A 279 -24.35 6.19 3.80
CA SER A 279 -23.34 7.17 4.24
C SER A 279 -23.57 8.53 3.57
N LYS A 280 -23.14 9.60 4.23
CA LYS A 280 -23.10 10.96 3.67
C LYS A 280 -21.74 11.29 3.05
N THR A 281 -20.83 10.30 3.02
CA THR A 281 -19.46 10.48 2.53
C THR A 281 -19.46 10.89 1.05
N TYR A 282 -18.75 11.97 0.75
CA TYR A 282 -18.59 12.47 -0.61
C TYR A 282 -17.13 12.89 -0.82
N GLY A 283 -16.50 12.32 -1.82
CA GLY A 283 -15.10 12.60 -2.11
C GLY A 283 -14.73 12.40 -3.57
N ILE A 284 -13.71 13.14 -4.01
CA ILE A 284 -13.08 12.96 -5.33
C ILE A 284 -11.57 12.84 -5.09
N SER A 285 -10.91 11.90 -5.78
CA SER A 285 -9.47 11.67 -5.66
C SER A 285 -8.67 12.99 -5.76
N LYS A 286 -7.78 13.19 -4.79
CA LYS A 286 -6.88 14.36 -4.76
C LYS A 286 -5.75 14.29 -5.80
N ARG A 287 -5.59 13.15 -6.47
CA ARG A 287 -4.58 12.95 -7.52
C ARG A 287 -5.03 13.51 -8.87
N LEU A 288 -6.33 13.71 -9.05
CA LEU A 288 -6.90 14.31 -10.25
C LEU A 288 -6.67 15.82 -10.27
N ASP A 289 -6.49 16.38 -11.45
CA ASP A 289 -6.34 17.81 -11.65
C ASP A 289 -7.59 18.59 -11.23
N ASP A 290 -7.42 19.86 -10.87
CA ASP A 290 -8.52 20.71 -10.40
C ASP A 290 -9.63 20.92 -11.44
N SER A 291 -9.29 20.91 -12.74
CA SER A 291 -10.25 20.99 -13.84
C SER A 291 -11.09 19.73 -13.91
N GLU A 292 -10.45 18.56 -13.82
CA GLU A 292 -11.11 17.26 -13.86
C GLU A 292 -11.97 17.02 -12.63
N ARG A 293 -11.49 17.39 -11.44
CA ARG A 293 -12.30 17.34 -10.20
C ARG A 293 -13.56 18.19 -10.27
N ARG A 294 -13.50 19.35 -10.94
CA ARG A 294 -14.69 20.21 -11.15
C ARG A 294 -15.67 19.56 -12.12
N ARG A 295 -15.18 18.99 -13.23
CA ARG A 295 -16.02 18.27 -14.21
C ARG A 295 -16.74 17.09 -13.55
N LEU A 296 -15.99 16.23 -12.88
CA LEU A 296 -16.54 15.05 -12.20
C LEU A 296 -17.55 15.44 -11.11
N ARG A 297 -17.32 16.54 -10.39
CA ARG A 297 -18.29 17.04 -9.40
C ARG A 297 -19.62 17.42 -10.06
N GLN A 298 -19.58 18.10 -11.19
CA GLN A 298 -20.81 18.47 -11.92
C GLN A 298 -21.59 17.25 -12.41
N ILE A 299 -20.90 16.20 -12.84
CA ILE A 299 -21.55 14.94 -13.22
C ILE A 299 -22.16 14.27 -11.99
N LEU A 300 -21.41 14.13 -10.91
CA LEU A 300 -21.87 13.48 -9.68
C LEU A 300 -23.06 14.19 -9.04
N ASP A 301 -23.12 15.51 -9.09
CA ASP A 301 -24.26 16.28 -8.58
C ASP A 301 -25.59 15.90 -9.28
N ARG A 302 -25.51 15.31 -10.50
CA ARG A 302 -26.67 14.79 -11.25
C ARG A 302 -26.94 13.31 -10.99
N VAL A 303 -25.89 12.48 -10.89
CA VAL A 303 -26.03 11.01 -10.87
C VAL A 303 -25.90 10.40 -9.47
N LYS A 304 -25.47 11.16 -8.47
CA LYS A 304 -25.28 10.66 -7.11
C LYS A 304 -26.61 10.22 -6.49
N PRO A 305 -26.71 9.01 -5.92
CA PRO A 305 -27.88 8.56 -5.17
C PRO A 305 -28.05 9.36 -3.86
N ALA A 306 -29.30 9.67 -3.51
CA ALA A 306 -29.62 10.56 -2.39
C ALA A 306 -29.20 10.05 -1.01
N HIS A 307 -29.21 8.71 -0.81
CA HIS A 307 -29.04 8.06 0.49
C HIS A 307 -27.68 7.36 0.67
N HIS A 308 -26.81 7.42 -0.35
CA HIS A 308 -25.52 6.72 -0.33
C HIS A 308 -24.36 7.67 -0.52
N GLY A 309 -23.23 7.35 0.09
CA GLY A 309 -21.96 8.02 -0.11
C GLY A 309 -21.27 7.56 -1.39
N VAL A 310 -20.46 8.44 -1.98
CA VAL A 310 -19.70 8.15 -3.20
C VAL A 310 -18.32 8.76 -3.12
N ILE A 311 -17.30 7.94 -3.42
CA ILE A 311 -15.92 8.40 -3.59
C ILE A 311 -15.51 8.14 -5.03
N VAL A 312 -15.12 9.18 -5.77
CA VAL A 312 -14.58 9.05 -7.12
C VAL A 312 -13.11 8.69 -7.08
N ARG A 313 -12.77 7.64 -7.80
CA ARG A 313 -11.40 7.12 -7.91
C ARG A 313 -10.58 7.92 -8.92
N THR A 314 -9.25 7.77 -8.88
CA THR A 314 -8.35 8.35 -9.88
C THR A 314 -8.62 7.78 -11.28
N ALA A 315 -9.06 6.53 -11.35
CA ALA A 315 -9.43 5.87 -12.61
C ALA A 315 -10.60 6.55 -13.38
N ALA A 316 -11.34 7.43 -12.71
CA ALA A 316 -12.39 8.24 -13.32
C ALA A 316 -11.86 9.43 -14.14
N GLU A 317 -10.55 9.62 -14.22
CA GLU A 317 -9.95 10.61 -15.12
C GLU A 317 -10.43 10.37 -16.55
N HIS A 318 -11.05 11.41 -17.14
CA HIS A 318 -11.69 11.32 -18.47
C HIS A 318 -12.83 10.29 -18.58
N ALA A 319 -13.43 9.83 -17.46
CA ALA A 319 -14.64 9.01 -17.51
C ALA A 319 -15.82 9.85 -18.03
N THR A 320 -16.64 9.26 -18.89
CA THR A 320 -17.87 9.86 -19.40
C THR A 320 -18.97 9.82 -18.34
N GLU A 321 -20.00 10.65 -18.50
CA GLU A 321 -21.19 10.59 -17.61
C GLU A 321 -21.89 9.23 -17.70
N HIS A 322 -21.95 8.67 -18.91
CA HIS A 322 -22.53 7.35 -19.15
C HIS A 322 -21.77 6.25 -18.38
N GLU A 323 -20.43 6.22 -18.46
CA GLU A 323 -19.61 5.22 -17.75
C GLU A 323 -19.74 5.36 -16.22
N LEU A 324 -19.76 6.59 -15.69
CA LEU A 324 -19.96 6.82 -14.26
C LEU A 324 -21.35 6.36 -13.79
N THR A 325 -22.36 6.58 -14.62
CA THR A 325 -23.75 6.17 -14.34
C THR A 325 -23.89 4.65 -14.39
N ALA A 326 -23.28 3.99 -15.37
CA ALA A 326 -23.29 2.54 -15.50
C ALA A 326 -22.60 1.87 -14.30
N ASP A 327 -21.40 2.34 -13.92
CA ASP A 327 -20.68 1.82 -12.74
C ASP A 327 -21.49 2.02 -11.45
N MET A 328 -22.12 3.19 -11.29
CA MET A 328 -22.99 3.49 -10.15
C MET A 328 -24.22 2.58 -10.09
N THR A 329 -24.91 2.38 -11.22
CA THR A 329 -26.10 1.53 -11.31
C THR A 329 -25.78 0.10 -10.92
N ARG A 330 -24.70 -0.43 -11.49
CA ARG A 330 -24.22 -1.79 -11.15
C ARG A 330 -23.94 -1.96 -9.65
N LEU A 331 -23.30 -0.95 -9.01
CA LEU A 331 -23.00 -0.99 -7.57
C LEU A 331 -24.28 -0.89 -6.72
N LEU A 332 -25.28 -0.13 -7.16
CA LEU A 332 -26.57 -0.04 -6.48
C LEU A 332 -27.34 -1.36 -6.59
N ASP A 333 -27.33 -2.02 -7.74
CA ASP A 333 -27.94 -3.34 -7.94
C ASP A 333 -27.26 -4.40 -7.08
N GLU A 334 -25.93 -4.35 -6.97
CA GLU A 334 -25.19 -5.26 -6.10
C GLU A 334 -25.49 -5.01 -4.62
N TRP A 335 -25.57 -3.75 -4.22
CA TRP A 335 -25.97 -3.39 -2.85
C TRP A 335 -27.38 -3.88 -2.53
N ALA A 336 -28.34 -3.72 -3.44
CA ALA A 336 -29.71 -4.20 -3.24
C ALA A 336 -29.77 -5.73 -3.00
N LYS A 337 -28.96 -6.50 -3.72
CA LYS A 337 -28.83 -7.97 -3.50
C LYS A 337 -28.29 -8.29 -2.11
N ILE A 338 -27.23 -7.57 -1.69
CA ILE A 338 -26.60 -7.74 -0.37
C ILE A 338 -27.61 -7.39 0.74
N GLU A 339 -28.32 -6.28 0.60
CA GLU A 339 -29.32 -5.84 1.60
C GLU A 339 -30.47 -6.82 1.72
N GLU A 340 -30.99 -7.35 0.61
CA GLU A 340 -32.04 -8.37 0.61
C GLU A 340 -31.56 -9.67 1.25
N ALA A 341 -30.35 -10.13 0.91
CA ALA A 341 -29.74 -11.31 1.51
C ALA A 341 -29.48 -11.14 3.02
N ALA A 342 -29.20 -9.91 3.48
CA ALA A 342 -29.01 -9.61 4.89
C ALA A 342 -30.32 -9.65 5.68
N LYS A 343 -31.44 -9.14 5.12
CA LYS A 343 -32.76 -9.15 5.76
C LYS A 343 -33.27 -10.54 6.08
N GLY A 344 -32.94 -11.53 5.22
CA GLY A 344 -33.33 -12.93 5.40
C GLY A 344 -32.39 -13.78 6.29
N ALA A 345 -31.31 -13.21 6.80
CA ALA A 345 -30.27 -13.97 7.49
C ALA A 345 -30.58 -14.17 8.98
N THR A 346 -30.64 -15.42 9.42
CA THR A 346 -30.85 -15.83 10.82
C THR A 346 -29.57 -16.34 11.50
N SER A 347 -28.49 -16.53 10.74
CA SER A 347 -27.18 -17.01 11.21
C SER A 347 -26.05 -16.28 10.48
N PRO A 348 -24.82 -16.28 11.04
CA PRO A 348 -23.66 -15.73 10.35
C PRO A 348 -23.46 -16.39 8.98
N LYS A 349 -23.27 -15.59 7.93
CA LYS A 349 -22.99 -16.06 6.57
C LYS A 349 -22.31 -15.00 5.71
N LEU A 350 -21.63 -15.46 4.67
CA LEU A 350 -21.12 -14.61 3.59
C LEU A 350 -22.29 -14.10 2.74
N LEU A 351 -22.32 -12.78 2.49
CA LEU A 351 -23.32 -12.12 1.64
C LEU A 351 -22.72 -11.69 0.29
N TYR A 352 -21.49 -11.23 0.30
CA TYR A 352 -20.76 -10.79 -0.88
C TYR A 352 -19.31 -11.24 -0.80
N ARG A 353 -18.81 -11.83 -1.86
CA ARG A 353 -17.40 -12.17 -2.04
C ARG A 353 -16.77 -11.12 -2.95
N GLU A 354 -15.67 -10.52 -2.50
CA GLU A 354 -14.86 -9.67 -3.37
C GLU A 354 -14.34 -10.48 -4.56
N PRO A 355 -14.38 -9.96 -5.79
CA PRO A 355 -13.88 -10.65 -6.97
C PRO A 355 -12.45 -11.17 -6.81
N GLU A 356 -12.14 -12.24 -7.50
CA GLU A 356 -10.81 -12.85 -7.52
C GLU A 356 -9.73 -11.88 -8.02
N LEU A 357 -8.47 -12.25 -7.78
CA LEU A 357 -7.31 -11.40 -8.06
C LEU A 357 -7.30 -10.83 -9.48
N ALA A 358 -7.56 -11.65 -10.49
CA ALA A 358 -7.51 -11.22 -11.89
C ALA A 358 -8.56 -10.13 -12.20
N VAL A 359 -9.82 -10.38 -11.85
CA VAL A 359 -10.93 -9.42 -12.05
C VAL A 359 -10.67 -8.15 -11.24
N ARG A 360 -10.20 -8.27 -9.99
CA ARG A 360 -9.87 -7.14 -9.14
C ARG A 360 -8.72 -6.31 -9.74
N THR A 361 -7.64 -6.95 -10.22
CA THR A 361 -6.51 -6.27 -10.83
C THR A 361 -6.94 -5.56 -12.12
N ILE A 362 -7.76 -6.21 -12.96
CA ILE A 362 -8.30 -5.62 -14.19
C ILE A 362 -9.20 -4.42 -13.84
N ARG A 363 -10.09 -4.55 -12.87
CA ARG A 363 -10.92 -3.46 -12.38
C ARG A 363 -10.10 -2.24 -11.95
N GLU A 364 -8.96 -2.47 -11.31
CA GLU A 364 -8.14 -1.38 -10.78
C GLU A 364 -7.17 -0.77 -11.79
N GLU A 365 -6.66 -1.59 -12.70
CA GLU A 365 -5.54 -1.25 -13.56
C GLU A 365 -5.92 -1.00 -15.01
N PHE A 366 -6.78 -1.86 -15.58
CA PHE A 366 -7.02 -1.90 -17.01
C PHE A 366 -7.72 -0.64 -17.53
N ASN A 367 -7.04 0.13 -18.36
CA ASN A 367 -7.52 1.39 -18.91
C ASN A 367 -7.03 1.58 -20.36
N ALA A 368 -7.32 2.74 -20.97
CA ALA A 368 -6.95 3.06 -22.36
C ALA A 368 -5.43 3.03 -22.64
N GLU A 369 -4.58 3.09 -21.59
CA GLU A 369 -3.12 2.97 -21.75
C GLU A 369 -2.66 1.51 -21.92
N TYR A 370 -3.56 0.55 -21.68
CA TYR A 370 -3.28 -0.86 -21.96
C TYR A 370 -3.58 -1.20 -23.41
N ARG A 371 -2.62 -1.82 -24.08
CA ARG A 371 -2.83 -2.38 -25.42
C ARG A 371 -3.74 -3.61 -25.39
N GLY A 372 -3.80 -4.33 -24.28
CA GLY A 372 -4.66 -5.48 -24.09
C GLY A 372 -4.44 -6.19 -22.77
N VAL A 373 -5.33 -7.16 -22.54
CA VAL A 373 -5.22 -8.20 -21.50
C VAL A 373 -5.27 -9.54 -22.22
N ILE A 374 -4.32 -10.41 -21.97
CA ILE A 374 -4.27 -11.76 -22.55
C ILE A 374 -4.48 -12.76 -21.40
N ILE A 375 -5.41 -13.68 -21.55
CA ILE A 375 -5.80 -14.66 -20.53
C ILE A 375 -5.74 -16.06 -21.13
N ASP A 376 -5.10 -17.00 -20.45
CA ASP A 376 -4.92 -18.40 -20.91
C ASP A 376 -5.94 -19.39 -20.31
N ASP A 377 -6.95 -18.90 -19.61
CA ASP A 377 -8.06 -19.68 -19.08
C ASP A 377 -9.38 -19.18 -19.70
N LEU A 378 -10.15 -20.09 -20.29
CA LEU A 378 -11.33 -19.71 -21.07
C LEU A 378 -12.46 -19.18 -20.18
N GLU A 379 -12.70 -19.78 -19.02
CA GLU A 379 -13.76 -19.37 -18.10
C GLU A 379 -13.47 -17.97 -17.55
N LEU A 380 -12.24 -17.74 -17.09
CA LEU A 380 -11.80 -16.44 -16.62
C LEU A 380 -11.79 -15.39 -17.74
N PHE A 381 -11.45 -15.76 -18.97
CA PHE A 381 -11.52 -14.86 -20.13
C PHE A 381 -12.95 -14.39 -20.39
N GLU A 382 -13.93 -15.30 -20.38
CA GLU A 382 -15.33 -14.96 -20.60
C GLU A 382 -15.88 -14.07 -19.47
N GLU A 383 -15.56 -14.38 -18.20
CA GLU A 383 -15.90 -13.55 -17.04
C GLU A 383 -15.34 -12.15 -17.15
N VAL A 384 -14.03 -12.02 -17.42
CA VAL A 384 -13.34 -10.73 -17.53
C VAL A 384 -13.88 -9.93 -18.71
N ARG A 385 -14.09 -10.55 -19.86
CA ARG A 385 -14.60 -9.88 -21.06
C ARG A 385 -16.01 -9.34 -20.83
N SER A 386 -16.88 -10.14 -20.23
CA SER A 386 -18.22 -9.72 -19.83
C SER A 386 -18.16 -8.56 -18.85
N TYR A 387 -17.37 -8.70 -17.79
CA TYR A 387 -17.18 -7.66 -16.77
C TYR A 387 -16.70 -6.34 -17.36
N VAL A 388 -15.68 -6.38 -18.25
CA VAL A 388 -15.15 -5.19 -18.91
C VAL A 388 -16.18 -4.60 -19.86
N GLY A 389 -16.94 -5.41 -20.57
CA GLY A 389 -18.00 -5.02 -21.49
C GLY A 389 -19.12 -4.22 -20.83
N ASP A 390 -19.44 -4.53 -19.58
CA ASP A 390 -20.49 -3.85 -18.81
C ASP A 390 -20.19 -2.37 -18.54
N PHE A 391 -18.90 -2.00 -18.41
CA PHE A 391 -18.53 -0.61 -18.15
C PHE A 391 -17.80 0.08 -19.31
N ASN A 392 -17.14 -0.66 -20.21
CA ASN A 392 -16.45 -0.08 -21.35
C ASN A 392 -16.32 -1.08 -22.52
N PRO A 393 -17.27 -1.10 -23.46
CA PRO A 393 -17.24 -2.00 -24.61
C PRO A 393 -15.96 -1.90 -25.47
N GLU A 394 -15.38 -0.71 -25.61
CA GLU A 394 -14.14 -0.50 -26.39
C GLU A 394 -12.93 -1.21 -25.76
N LEU A 395 -12.91 -1.35 -24.44
CA LEU A 395 -11.87 -2.09 -23.75
C LEU A 395 -12.12 -3.60 -23.77
N ALA A 396 -13.37 -4.05 -23.87
CA ALA A 396 -13.69 -5.47 -23.97
C ALA A 396 -13.07 -6.12 -25.22
N ASP A 397 -12.97 -5.37 -26.33
CA ASP A 397 -12.30 -5.83 -27.56
C ASP A 397 -10.78 -5.98 -27.44
N ARG A 398 -10.19 -5.48 -26.34
CA ARG A 398 -8.76 -5.63 -26.01
C ARG A 398 -8.48 -6.78 -25.07
N VAL A 399 -9.50 -7.53 -24.63
CA VAL A 399 -9.35 -8.76 -23.87
C VAL A 399 -9.23 -9.91 -24.86
N GLU A 400 -8.08 -10.58 -24.87
CA GLU A 400 -7.73 -11.62 -25.82
C GLU A 400 -7.60 -12.97 -25.07
N TYR A 401 -8.12 -14.03 -25.68
CA TYR A 401 -7.92 -15.40 -25.20
C TYR A 401 -6.61 -15.96 -25.78
N PHE A 402 -5.80 -16.59 -24.93
CA PHE A 402 -4.61 -17.34 -25.32
C PHE A 402 -4.92 -18.83 -25.28
N ASP A 403 -5.02 -19.45 -26.44
CA ASP A 403 -5.25 -20.89 -26.54
C ASP A 403 -3.96 -21.67 -26.26
N ARG A 404 -3.85 -22.17 -25.02
CA ARG A 404 -2.69 -22.93 -24.56
C ARG A 404 -2.53 -24.32 -25.20
N GLU A 405 -3.59 -24.84 -25.84
CA GLU A 405 -3.51 -26.11 -26.56
C GLU A 405 -2.98 -25.94 -27.98
N ALA A 406 -3.23 -24.77 -28.57
CA ALA A 406 -2.74 -24.42 -29.90
C ALA A 406 -1.29 -23.90 -29.93
N GLU A 407 -0.81 -23.37 -28.82
CA GLU A 407 0.50 -22.74 -28.72
C GLU A 407 1.55 -23.66 -28.09
N PRO A 408 2.79 -23.73 -28.63
CA PRO A 408 3.83 -24.62 -28.13
C PRO A 408 4.45 -24.17 -26.80
N LEU A 409 4.33 -22.89 -26.45
CA LEU A 409 4.84 -22.27 -25.24
C LEU A 409 3.70 -21.70 -24.41
N SER A 410 3.85 -21.68 -23.10
CA SER A 410 2.90 -21.01 -22.20
C SER A 410 2.84 -19.50 -22.45
N LEU A 411 1.76 -18.84 -22.01
CA LEU A 411 1.61 -17.41 -22.14
C LEU A 411 2.80 -16.63 -21.54
N PHE A 412 3.25 -17.04 -20.35
CA PHE A 412 4.35 -16.37 -19.66
C PHE A 412 5.71 -16.60 -20.33
N GLU A 413 5.90 -17.76 -20.97
CA GLU A 413 7.09 -18.01 -21.79
C GLU A 413 7.08 -17.18 -23.06
N THR A 414 5.95 -17.15 -23.77
CA THR A 414 5.77 -16.37 -25.01
C THR A 414 5.99 -14.87 -24.78
N GLN A 415 5.61 -14.34 -23.62
CA GLN A 415 5.78 -12.94 -23.25
C GLN A 415 7.07 -12.69 -22.44
N HIS A 416 7.96 -13.67 -22.29
CA HIS A 416 9.22 -13.58 -21.52
C HIS A 416 9.03 -13.15 -20.06
N VAL A 417 7.90 -13.49 -19.45
CA VAL A 417 7.60 -13.19 -18.05
C VAL A 417 8.40 -14.09 -17.11
N HIS A 418 8.48 -15.40 -17.40
CA HIS A 418 9.20 -16.37 -16.56
C HIS A 418 10.66 -15.98 -16.32
N GLU A 419 11.39 -15.61 -17.37
CA GLU A 419 12.80 -15.21 -17.25
C GLU A 419 12.98 -13.98 -16.35
N GLN A 420 12.04 -13.03 -16.45
CA GLN A 420 12.08 -11.81 -15.66
C GLN A 420 11.68 -12.05 -14.21
N LEU A 421 10.74 -12.96 -13.96
CA LEU A 421 10.40 -13.41 -12.61
C LEU A 421 11.58 -14.12 -11.94
N HIS A 422 12.26 -15.03 -12.64
CA HIS A 422 13.47 -15.67 -12.11
C HIS A 422 14.51 -14.63 -11.70
N LYS A 423 14.79 -13.64 -12.54
CA LYS A 423 15.71 -12.54 -12.20
C LYS A 423 15.21 -11.68 -11.05
N ALA A 424 13.89 -11.48 -10.93
CA ALA A 424 13.29 -10.71 -9.84
C ALA A 424 13.31 -11.46 -8.50
N LEU A 425 13.51 -12.77 -8.47
CA LEU A 425 13.69 -13.55 -7.25
C LEU A 425 15.15 -13.60 -6.79
N ASP A 426 16.09 -13.25 -7.67
CA ASP A 426 17.52 -13.19 -7.31
C ASP A 426 17.80 -12.01 -6.37
N ARG A 427 18.72 -12.20 -5.43
CA ARG A 427 19.23 -11.14 -4.55
C ARG A 427 19.97 -10.06 -5.33
N LYS A 428 20.67 -10.44 -6.41
CA LYS A 428 21.51 -9.57 -7.23
C LYS A 428 20.80 -9.14 -8.52
N VAL A 429 20.79 -7.84 -8.79
CA VAL A 429 20.27 -7.26 -10.02
C VAL A 429 21.42 -6.59 -10.78
N TRP A 430 21.56 -6.91 -12.06
CA TRP A 430 22.59 -6.32 -12.92
C TRP A 430 22.09 -5.05 -13.61
N LEU A 431 22.94 -4.03 -13.62
CA LEU A 431 22.69 -2.77 -14.33
C LEU A 431 23.25 -2.84 -15.77
N PRO A 432 22.70 -2.07 -16.71
CA PRO A 432 23.16 -2.06 -18.12
C PRO A 432 24.65 -1.74 -18.30
N SER A 433 25.21 -0.87 -17.46
CA SER A 433 26.64 -0.52 -17.46
C SER A 433 27.55 -1.63 -16.94
N GLY A 434 27.01 -2.68 -16.34
CA GLY A 434 27.75 -3.74 -15.67
C GLY A 434 27.87 -3.55 -14.16
N GLY A 435 27.27 -2.50 -13.60
CA GLY A 435 27.05 -2.35 -12.17
C GLY A 435 26.02 -3.34 -11.64
N SER A 436 25.78 -3.34 -10.36
CA SER A 436 24.78 -4.24 -9.74
C SER A 436 24.18 -3.68 -8.47
N LEU A 437 22.95 -4.11 -8.18
CA LEU A 437 22.27 -3.92 -6.92
C LEU A 437 22.29 -5.23 -6.13
N ILE A 438 22.38 -5.14 -4.81
CA ILE A 438 22.11 -6.25 -3.89
C ILE A 438 20.91 -5.84 -3.05
N ILE A 439 19.86 -6.63 -3.07
CA ILE A 439 18.60 -6.34 -2.34
C ILE A 439 18.45 -7.39 -1.24
N GLU A 440 18.42 -6.93 0.01
CA GLU A 440 18.30 -7.79 1.19
C GLU A 440 17.14 -7.34 2.07
N HIS A 441 16.39 -8.33 2.54
CA HIS A 441 15.30 -8.14 3.48
C HIS A 441 15.76 -8.50 4.87
N THR A 442 15.52 -7.61 5.82
CA THR A 442 15.64 -7.89 7.25
C THR A 442 14.25 -7.95 7.87
N GLU A 443 14.14 -8.31 9.13
CA GLU A 443 12.86 -8.32 9.86
C GLU A 443 12.15 -6.96 9.83
N ALA A 444 12.89 -5.84 9.88
CA ALA A 444 12.34 -4.50 10.05
C ALA A 444 12.38 -3.63 8.79
N LEU A 445 13.35 -3.83 7.91
CA LEU A 445 13.61 -2.97 6.75
C LEU A 445 14.25 -3.72 5.59
N THR A 446 14.22 -3.12 4.41
CA THR A 446 14.97 -3.59 3.24
C THR A 446 16.21 -2.73 3.03
N VAL A 447 17.33 -3.36 2.75
CA VAL A 447 18.60 -2.69 2.41
C VAL A 447 18.93 -2.95 0.95
N ILE A 448 19.35 -1.92 0.25
CA ILE A 448 19.78 -1.98 -1.15
C ILE A 448 21.18 -1.39 -1.26
N ASP A 449 22.13 -2.21 -1.65
CA ASP A 449 23.54 -1.83 -1.86
C ASP A 449 23.81 -1.67 -3.36
N VAL A 450 24.47 -0.59 -3.76
CA VAL A 450 24.81 -0.26 -5.15
C VAL A 450 26.30 -0.44 -5.40
N ASN A 451 26.64 -1.30 -6.36
CA ASN A 451 28.01 -1.63 -6.69
C ASN A 451 28.36 -1.29 -8.15
N THR A 452 29.60 -0.87 -8.42
CA THR A 452 30.10 -0.70 -9.80
C THR A 452 30.24 -2.03 -10.55
N GLY A 453 30.40 -3.15 -9.84
CA GLY A 453 30.47 -4.47 -10.44
C GLY A 453 31.59 -4.59 -11.49
N LYS A 454 31.19 -4.82 -12.76
CA LYS A 454 32.11 -4.90 -13.91
C LYS A 454 32.31 -3.55 -14.61
N ASN A 455 31.65 -2.49 -14.17
CA ASN A 455 31.76 -1.15 -14.74
C ASN A 455 33.08 -0.49 -14.30
N VAL A 456 34.08 -0.53 -15.15
CA VAL A 456 35.40 0.09 -14.89
C VAL A 456 35.48 1.54 -15.38
N GLY A 457 34.42 2.03 -16.05
CA GLY A 457 34.39 3.37 -16.60
C GLY A 457 35.34 3.61 -17.78
N THR A 458 35.21 4.76 -18.41
CA THR A 458 36.03 5.18 -19.58
C THR A 458 36.70 6.53 -19.40
N SER A 459 36.31 7.35 -18.41
CA SER A 459 36.76 8.73 -18.23
C SER A 459 37.43 8.97 -16.88
N ASN A 460 36.63 9.14 -15.85
CA ASN A 460 37.09 9.34 -14.48
C ASN A 460 36.16 8.63 -13.49
N LEU A 461 36.63 8.43 -12.27
CA LEU A 461 35.90 7.70 -11.23
C LEU A 461 34.53 8.36 -10.92
N GLU A 462 34.53 9.67 -10.66
CA GLU A 462 33.30 10.43 -10.32
C GLU A 462 32.23 10.29 -11.42
N GLN A 463 32.63 10.40 -12.70
CA GLN A 463 31.71 10.23 -13.83
C GLN A 463 31.14 8.81 -13.92
N THR A 464 31.98 7.81 -13.65
CA THR A 464 31.57 6.41 -13.65
C THR A 464 30.58 6.11 -12.55
N VAL A 465 30.89 6.58 -11.33
CA VAL A 465 30.01 6.45 -10.15
C VAL A 465 28.68 7.17 -10.38
N PHE A 466 28.72 8.40 -10.88
CA PHE A 466 27.52 9.18 -11.17
C PHE A 466 26.60 8.47 -12.18
N GLN A 467 27.16 7.95 -13.28
CA GLN A 467 26.37 7.21 -14.29
C GLN A 467 25.80 5.92 -13.68
N ASN A 468 26.59 5.17 -12.93
CA ASN A 468 26.17 3.94 -12.26
C ASN A 468 25.03 4.22 -11.26
N ASN A 469 25.13 5.29 -10.47
CA ASN A 469 24.09 5.67 -9.53
C ASN A 469 22.80 6.16 -10.21
N LEU A 470 22.89 6.80 -11.39
CA LEU A 470 21.69 7.16 -12.17
C LEU A 470 20.95 5.92 -12.70
N GLU A 471 21.67 4.93 -13.20
CA GLU A 471 21.10 3.65 -13.61
C GLU A 471 20.50 2.91 -12.40
N ALA A 472 21.24 2.88 -11.28
CA ALA A 472 20.77 2.30 -10.03
C ALA A 472 19.48 2.95 -9.53
N ALA A 473 19.37 4.27 -9.57
CA ALA A 473 18.17 4.98 -9.13
C ALA A 473 16.92 4.57 -9.93
N GLN A 474 17.06 4.38 -11.23
CA GLN A 474 15.96 3.92 -12.09
C GLN A 474 15.61 2.46 -11.82
N GLU A 475 16.62 1.60 -11.71
CA GLU A 475 16.41 0.18 -11.49
C GLU A 475 15.89 -0.12 -10.07
N VAL A 476 16.35 0.59 -9.04
CA VAL A 476 15.78 0.47 -7.68
C VAL A 476 14.29 0.80 -7.70
N ALA A 477 13.87 1.89 -8.33
CA ALA A 477 12.46 2.24 -8.45
C ALA A 477 11.65 1.15 -9.17
N HIS A 478 12.21 0.53 -10.21
CA HIS A 478 11.62 -0.59 -10.94
C HIS A 478 11.51 -1.83 -10.04
N GLN A 479 12.57 -2.22 -9.33
CA GLN A 479 12.60 -3.39 -8.46
C GLN A 479 11.67 -3.25 -7.24
N LEU A 480 11.55 -2.04 -6.67
CA LEU A 480 10.60 -1.76 -5.58
C LEU A 480 9.15 -2.03 -6.02
N ARG A 481 8.84 -1.71 -7.26
CA ARG A 481 7.52 -1.90 -7.84
C ARG A 481 7.28 -3.36 -8.22
N LEU A 482 8.22 -3.99 -8.94
CA LEU A 482 8.13 -5.37 -9.41
C LEU A 482 8.06 -6.38 -8.25
N ARG A 483 8.89 -6.17 -7.23
CA ARG A 483 8.95 -7.06 -6.06
C ARG A 483 7.94 -6.68 -4.97
N ASP A 484 7.16 -5.62 -5.17
CA ASP A 484 6.25 -5.01 -4.18
C ASP A 484 6.91 -4.83 -2.80
N ILE A 485 8.13 -4.27 -2.80
CA ILE A 485 8.89 -3.99 -1.58
C ILE A 485 8.27 -2.78 -0.88
N GLY A 486 7.82 -2.97 0.37
CA GLY A 486 7.21 -1.93 1.18
C GLY A 486 7.79 -1.84 2.59
N GLY A 487 7.51 -0.75 3.27
CA GLY A 487 8.04 -0.46 4.62
C GLY A 487 9.16 0.57 4.59
N ILE A 488 10.14 0.40 5.45
CA ILE A 488 11.37 1.22 5.50
C ILE A 488 12.39 0.61 4.56
N ILE A 489 12.99 1.43 3.71
CA ILE A 489 14.00 1.02 2.72
C ILE A 489 15.18 1.96 2.87
N VAL A 490 16.37 1.39 2.93
CA VAL A 490 17.65 2.12 3.00
C VAL A 490 18.47 1.74 1.77
N ILE A 491 18.94 2.74 1.04
CA ILE A 491 19.70 2.56 -0.19
C ILE A 491 21.09 3.16 0.01
N ASP A 492 22.11 2.37 -0.21
CA ASP A 492 23.52 2.78 -0.16
C ASP A 492 24.00 3.01 -1.60
N PHE A 493 23.91 4.27 -2.05
CA PHE A 493 24.49 4.68 -3.32
C PHE A 493 25.99 4.86 -3.20
N ILE A 494 26.72 4.56 -4.27
CA ILE A 494 28.18 4.75 -4.29
C ILE A 494 28.49 6.22 -4.03
N ASP A 495 29.48 6.47 -3.17
CA ASP A 495 29.89 7.80 -2.76
C ASP A 495 30.25 8.69 -3.96
N MET A 496 29.69 9.90 -3.96
CA MET A 496 29.95 10.96 -4.94
C MET A 496 30.52 12.19 -4.24
N GLU A 497 31.61 12.74 -4.75
CA GLU A 497 32.22 13.94 -4.20
C GLU A 497 31.41 15.20 -4.55
N ILE A 498 30.83 15.26 -5.76
CA ILE A 498 30.14 16.42 -6.31
C ILE A 498 28.69 16.46 -5.80
N LYS A 499 28.36 17.51 -5.03
CA LYS A 499 27.00 17.70 -4.47
C LYS A 499 25.90 17.76 -5.53
N ASP A 500 26.18 18.37 -6.69
CA ASP A 500 25.22 18.45 -7.80
C ASP A 500 24.90 17.07 -8.39
N ASN A 501 25.87 16.15 -8.42
CA ASN A 501 25.66 14.77 -8.86
C ASN A 501 24.75 14.04 -7.88
N ARG A 502 24.99 14.15 -6.57
CA ARG A 502 24.11 13.58 -5.52
C ARG A 502 22.67 14.05 -5.71
N ARG A 503 22.48 15.37 -5.91
CA ARG A 503 21.14 15.93 -6.12
C ARG A 503 20.47 15.39 -7.38
N LYS A 504 21.18 15.29 -8.50
CA LYS A 504 20.66 14.75 -9.77
C LYS A 504 20.24 13.29 -9.64
N VAL A 505 20.98 12.46 -8.88
CA VAL A 505 20.63 11.08 -8.62
C VAL A 505 19.31 10.99 -7.83
N ILE A 506 19.17 11.79 -6.76
CA ILE A 506 17.94 11.83 -5.97
C ILE A 506 16.75 12.34 -6.77
N ASP A 507 16.93 13.37 -7.59
CA ASP A 507 15.87 13.91 -8.45
C ASP A 507 15.44 12.85 -9.51
N SER A 508 16.41 12.13 -10.10
CA SER A 508 16.13 11.01 -11.01
C SER A 508 15.37 9.89 -10.31
N PHE A 509 15.75 9.54 -9.09
CA PHE A 509 15.08 8.53 -8.29
C PHE A 509 13.63 8.93 -7.97
N ARG A 510 13.41 10.16 -7.50
CA ARG A 510 12.06 10.70 -7.24
C ARG A 510 11.20 10.70 -8.51
N GLN A 511 11.80 11.05 -9.66
CA GLN A 511 11.13 11.02 -10.96
C GLN A 511 10.75 9.59 -11.37
N ALA A 512 11.62 8.60 -11.16
CA ALA A 512 11.32 7.20 -11.44
C ALA A 512 10.17 6.68 -10.55
N LEU A 513 10.18 7.03 -9.25
CA LEU A 513 9.14 6.67 -8.30
C LEU A 513 7.80 7.37 -8.55
N SER A 514 7.76 8.49 -9.27
CA SER A 514 6.48 9.18 -9.60
C SER A 514 5.53 8.32 -10.44
N ARG A 515 6.05 7.28 -11.09
CA ARG A 515 5.28 6.28 -11.85
C ARG A 515 4.68 5.19 -10.96
N ASP A 516 5.13 5.08 -9.70
CA ASP A 516 4.60 4.11 -8.75
C ASP A 516 3.25 4.60 -8.22
N LYS A 517 2.24 3.73 -8.30
CA LYS A 517 0.90 3.98 -7.77
C LYS A 517 0.89 4.02 -6.24
N THR A 518 1.85 3.35 -5.64
CA THR A 518 2.01 3.25 -4.19
C THR A 518 2.63 4.52 -3.63
N ARG A 519 2.12 4.95 -2.48
CA ARG A 519 2.66 6.16 -1.81
C ARG A 519 4.07 5.90 -1.32
N THR A 520 5.01 6.71 -1.80
CA THR A 520 6.41 6.74 -1.40
C THR A 520 6.78 8.09 -0.75
N GLN A 521 7.77 8.07 0.11
CA GLN A 521 8.40 9.28 0.66
C GLN A 521 9.89 9.06 0.69
N VAL A 522 10.65 9.88 -0.04
CA VAL A 522 12.12 9.81 -0.16
C VAL A 522 12.72 10.99 0.57
N PHE A 523 13.66 10.73 1.47
CA PHE A 523 14.45 11.74 2.16
C PHE A 523 15.70 12.08 1.33
N ASP A 524 16.38 13.17 1.68
CA ASP A 524 17.65 13.53 1.06
C ASP A 524 18.76 12.61 1.59
N ILE A 525 19.91 12.58 0.87
CA ILE A 525 21.08 11.79 1.29
C ILE A 525 21.50 12.22 2.71
N SER A 526 21.59 11.24 3.61
CA SER A 526 22.03 11.45 4.99
C SER A 526 23.53 11.80 5.08
N GLU A 527 23.99 12.17 6.26
CA GLU A 527 25.42 12.42 6.51
C GLU A 527 26.29 11.17 6.31
N LEU A 528 25.70 9.99 6.40
CA LEU A 528 26.35 8.70 6.15
C LEU A 528 26.38 8.30 4.67
N GLY A 529 25.83 9.12 3.75
CA GLY A 529 25.75 8.79 2.32
C GLY A 529 24.51 7.98 1.94
N LEU A 530 23.66 7.59 2.89
CA LEU A 530 22.51 6.72 2.68
C LEU A 530 21.26 7.50 2.25
N VAL A 531 20.43 6.89 1.41
CA VAL A 531 19.10 7.38 1.06
C VAL A 531 18.06 6.57 1.82
N GLU A 532 17.30 7.26 2.66
CA GLU A 532 16.20 6.67 3.41
C GLU A 532 14.88 6.93 2.68
N MET A 533 14.03 5.92 2.62
CA MET A 533 12.70 6.09 2.07
C MET A 533 11.67 5.20 2.77
N THR A 534 10.40 5.55 2.59
CA THR A 534 9.28 4.69 2.97
C THR A 534 8.37 4.46 1.77
N ARG A 535 7.88 3.23 1.62
CA ARG A 535 6.85 2.86 0.65
C ARG A 535 5.73 2.14 1.41
N LYS A 536 4.47 2.51 1.15
CA LYS A 536 3.33 1.86 1.80
C LYS A 536 3.34 0.37 1.44
N ARG A 537 3.22 -0.52 2.43
CA ARG A 537 3.00 -1.96 2.19
C ARG A 537 1.58 -2.15 1.67
N ILE A 538 1.43 -2.83 0.54
CA ILE A 538 0.14 -3.20 -0.06
C ILE A 538 -0.03 -4.71 -0.01
N GLY A 539 0.95 -5.48 -0.50
CA GLY A 539 1.00 -6.93 -0.49
C GLY A 539 2.06 -7.48 0.46
N GLU A 540 2.27 -8.79 0.38
CA GLU A 540 3.32 -9.51 1.12
C GLU A 540 4.66 -9.47 0.39
N GLY A 541 4.68 -8.98 -0.83
CA GLY A 541 5.85 -8.90 -1.71
C GLY A 541 6.07 -10.16 -2.55
N LEU A 542 6.71 -9.98 -3.71
CA LEU A 542 6.97 -11.05 -4.67
C LEU A 542 7.73 -12.23 -4.05
N LEU A 543 8.77 -11.95 -3.27
CA LEU A 543 9.61 -12.99 -2.67
C LEU A 543 8.80 -13.91 -1.76
N THR A 544 7.94 -13.36 -0.91
CA THR A 544 7.09 -14.12 0.02
C THR A 544 6.13 -15.05 -0.73
N ALA A 545 5.62 -14.61 -1.89
CA ALA A 545 4.73 -15.43 -2.72
C ALA A 545 5.40 -16.70 -3.29
N PHE A 546 6.74 -16.70 -3.44
CA PHE A 546 7.50 -17.81 -4.04
C PHE A 546 8.41 -18.55 -3.06
N THR A 547 8.46 -18.16 -1.79
CA THR A 547 9.39 -18.73 -0.80
C THR A 547 8.67 -19.22 0.45
N GLY A 548 9.34 -20.14 1.15
CA GLY A 548 9.00 -20.55 2.50
C GLY A 548 10.20 -20.34 3.43
N GLU A 549 9.98 -20.44 4.74
CA GLU A 549 11.06 -20.34 5.72
C GLU A 549 12.05 -21.49 5.53
N CYS A 550 13.34 -21.16 5.46
CA CYS A 550 14.40 -22.18 5.32
C CYS A 550 14.54 -22.96 6.62
N PRO A 551 14.36 -24.31 6.63
CA PRO A 551 14.44 -25.11 7.85
C PRO A 551 15.86 -25.17 8.44
N GLU A 552 16.91 -24.93 7.61
CA GLU A 552 18.31 -24.99 8.04
C GLU A 552 18.74 -23.76 8.86
N CYS A 553 18.26 -22.58 8.49
CA CYS A 553 18.71 -21.33 9.12
C CYS A 553 17.59 -20.49 9.75
N ALA A 554 16.32 -20.89 9.60
CA ALA A 554 15.15 -20.14 10.09
C ALA A 554 15.24 -18.65 9.73
N GLY A 555 15.54 -18.36 8.45
CA GLY A 555 15.64 -16.99 7.92
C GLY A 555 16.97 -16.25 8.20
N ARG A 556 17.92 -16.86 8.93
CA ARG A 556 19.19 -16.18 9.30
C ARG A 556 20.18 -16.05 8.13
N GLY A 557 20.04 -16.86 7.08
CA GLY A 557 20.97 -16.89 5.95
C GLY A 557 22.32 -17.57 6.24
N VAL A 558 22.56 -18.00 7.47
CA VAL A 558 23.77 -18.69 7.92
C VAL A 558 23.41 -19.91 8.78
N LYS A 559 24.18 -20.98 8.65
CA LYS A 559 24.07 -22.17 9.49
C LYS A 559 25.03 -22.03 10.66
N VAL A 560 24.55 -22.18 11.89
CA VAL A 560 25.37 -22.15 13.09
C VAL A 560 25.95 -23.55 13.30
N ASP A 561 27.26 -23.62 13.44
CA ASP A 561 27.95 -24.85 13.84
C ASP A 561 28.05 -24.88 15.37
N PHE A 562 27.17 -25.65 15.98
CA PHE A 562 27.14 -25.81 17.44
C PHE A 562 28.25 -26.73 17.95
N GLY A 563 28.91 -27.55 17.08
CA GLY A 563 30.05 -28.39 17.44
C GLY A 563 31.30 -27.62 17.91
N LEU A 564 31.31 -26.28 17.70
CA LEU A 564 32.35 -25.41 18.23
C LEU A 564 32.08 -24.96 19.70
N LEU A 565 30.89 -25.27 20.26
CA LEU A 565 30.50 -24.89 21.60
C LEU A 565 30.64 -26.06 22.61
N ASP A 566 30.81 -27.28 22.10
CA ASP A 566 31.05 -28.49 22.87
C ASP A 566 32.57 -28.76 22.95
#